data_8e786681c0a997990feec07f8e9c1ba0
#
_entry.id   8e786681c0a997990feec07f8e9c1ba0
#
_cell.length_a   1.000
_cell.length_b   1.000
_cell.length_c   1.000
_cell.angle_alpha   90.00
_cell.angle_beta   90.00
_cell.angle_gamma   90.00
#
_symmetry.space_group_name_H-M   'P 1'
#
loop_
_entity.id
_entity.type
_entity.pdbx_description
1 polymer ?
#
loop_
_entity_poly.entity_id
_entity_poly.type
_entity_poly.pdbx_seq_one_letter_code
_entity_poly.pdbx_strand_id
1 'polypeptide(L)'
;MMNAQEIIHYIATAEKKTPVKITLREKAGEAPISFGSAKVFGVGDKVIFGDWKELGPILEANRSKIDDMVIENDCRNSAIPLLDLKGINARIEPGAVIRDQVTIGDGAVVMMGAIINIGAVIGEGTMIDMGVVMGGRATVGR
;
A
#
# COMPACT_ATOMS: atom_id res chain seq x y z
N MET A 1 3.69 -9.76 17.34
CA MET A 1 4.88 -8.98 16.90
C MET A 1 5.90 -9.96 16.35
N MET A 2 6.42 -9.72 15.15
CA MET A 2 7.43 -10.57 14.54
C MET A 2 8.81 -10.34 15.15
N ASN A 3 9.57 -11.41 15.39
CA ASN A 3 10.95 -11.29 15.80
C ASN A 3 11.87 -10.91 14.61
N ALA A 4 13.14 -10.66 14.87
CA ALA A 4 14.09 -10.21 13.85
C ALA A 4 14.23 -11.19 12.66
N GLN A 5 14.26 -12.48 12.94
CA GLN A 5 14.42 -13.50 11.91
C GLN A 5 13.15 -13.65 11.08
N GLU A 6 11.99 -13.57 11.70
CA GLU A 6 10.68 -13.57 11.01
C GLU A 6 10.55 -12.36 10.08
N ILE A 7 11.00 -11.18 10.50
CA ILE A 7 10.99 -9.97 9.67
C ILE A 7 11.94 -10.12 8.47
N ILE A 8 13.15 -10.64 8.69
CA ILE A 8 14.10 -10.89 7.62
C ILE A 8 13.54 -11.90 6.61
N HIS A 9 12.92 -12.97 7.10
CA HIS A 9 12.28 -13.97 6.24
C HIS A 9 11.11 -13.35 5.45
N TYR A 10 10.27 -12.57 6.10
CA TYR A 10 9.16 -11.86 5.46
C TYR A 10 9.65 -10.95 4.31
N ILE A 11 10.67 -10.14 4.56
CA ILE A 11 11.25 -9.26 3.54
C ILE A 11 11.83 -10.08 2.37
N ALA A 12 12.53 -11.17 2.68
CA ALA A 12 13.19 -12.00 1.66
C ALA A 12 12.19 -12.77 0.77
N THR A 13 11.04 -13.16 1.33
CA THR A 13 10.05 -14.02 0.63
C THR A 13 8.83 -13.26 0.12
N ALA A 14 8.62 -12.01 0.53
CA ALA A 14 7.48 -11.22 0.08
C ALA A 14 7.54 -10.98 -1.44
N GLU A 15 6.42 -11.23 -2.11
CA GLU A 15 6.29 -10.99 -3.53
C GLU A 15 6.35 -9.49 -3.83
N LYS A 16 7.17 -9.10 -4.81
CA LYS A 16 7.25 -7.71 -5.27
C LYS A 16 6.07 -7.41 -6.18
N LYS A 17 5.34 -6.35 -5.88
CA LYS A 17 4.15 -5.92 -6.61
C LYS A 17 4.24 -4.44 -6.98
N THR A 18 3.54 -4.10 -8.06
CA THR A 18 3.28 -2.72 -8.45
C THR A 18 1.76 -2.50 -8.43
N PRO A 19 1.19 -2.19 -7.25
CA PRO A 19 -0.24 -1.97 -7.13
C PRO A 19 -0.67 -0.76 -7.95
N VAL A 20 -1.73 -0.91 -8.72
CA VAL A 20 -2.32 0.18 -9.50
C VAL A 20 -3.81 0.29 -9.22
N LYS A 21 -4.32 1.50 -9.35
CA LYS A 21 -5.74 1.81 -9.41
C LYS A 21 -6.04 2.37 -10.79
N ILE A 22 -6.97 1.75 -11.49
CA ILE A 22 -7.36 2.15 -12.84
C ILE A 22 -8.82 2.57 -12.82
N THR A 23 -9.08 3.78 -13.28
CA THR A 23 -10.43 4.25 -13.59
C THR A 23 -10.58 4.20 -15.10
N LEU A 24 -11.54 3.41 -15.62
CA LEU A 24 -11.61 3.07 -17.02
C LEU A 24 -13.05 3.15 -17.51
N ARG A 25 -13.21 3.64 -18.75
CA ARG A 25 -14.47 3.60 -19.48
C ARG A 25 -14.34 2.65 -20.67
N GLU A 26 -15.18 1.63 -20.70
CA GLU A 26 -15.28 0.74 -21.86
C GLU A 26 -16.05 1.42 -22.99
N LYS A 27 -15.66 1.13 -24.24
CA LYS A 27 -16.42 1.60 -25.41
C LYS A 27 -17.80 0.96 -25.45
N ALA A 28 -18.81 1.78 -25.78
CA ALA A 28 -20.16 1.30 -25.97
C ALA A 28 -20.23 0.27 -27.11
N GLY A 29 -21.00 -0.78 -26.92
CA GLY A 29 -21.19 -1.84 -27.92
C GLY A 29 -20.13 -2.93 -27.98
N GLU A 30 -19.05 -2.78 -27.20
CA GLU A 30 -18.02 -3.81 -27.07
C GLU A 30 -18.35 -4.78 -25.93
N ALA A 31 -17.85 -6.01 -26.05
CA ALA A 31 -17.95 -6.98 -24.96
C ALA A 31 -17.17 -6.52 -23.74
N PRO A 32 -17.65 -6.80 -22.50
CA PRO A 32 -16.92 -6.45 -21.29
C PRO A 32 -15.51 -7.05 -21.28
N ILE A 33 -14.55 -6.28 -20.76
CA ILE A 33 -13.17 -6.72 -20.62
C ILE A 33 -13.03 -7.56 -19.35
N SER A 34 -12.34 -8.70 -19.43
CA SER A 34 -11.94 -9.50 -18.27
C SER A 34 -10.60 -8.99 -17.73
N PHE A 35 -10.55 -8.69 -16.44
CA PHE A 35 -9.36 -8.18 -15.77
C PHE A 35 -8.64 -9.22 -14.90
N GLY A 36 -8.85 -10.51 -15.16
CA GLY A 36 -8.17 -11.59 -14.46
C GLY A 36 -8.52 -11.63 -12.97
N SER A 37 -7.50 -11.67 -12.12
CA SER A 37 -7.67 -11.71 -10.66
C SER A 37 -7.88 -10.34 -10.01
N ALA A 38 -7.80 -9.27 -10.76
CA ALA A 38 -7.98 -7.91 -10.24
C ALA A 38 -9.38 -7.67 -9.67
N LYS A 39 -9.47 -6.78 -8.71
CA LYS A 39 -10.74 -6.39 -8.12
C LYS A 39 -11.39 -5.30 -8.98
N VAL A 40 -12.61 -5.54 -9.44
CA VAL A 40 -13.32 -4.66 -10.36
C VAL A 40 -14.63 -4.19 -9.76
N PHE A 41 -14.89 -2.90 -9.86
CA PHE A 41 -16.15 -2.28 -9.47
C PHE A 41 -16.75 -1.55 -10.68
N GLY A 42 -18.06 -1.68 -10.87
CA GLY A 42 -18.81 -0.96 -11.90
C GLY A 42 -19.07 -1.77 -13.16
N VAL A 43 -19.83 -1.16 -14.06
CA VAL A 43 -20.20 -1.67 -15.39
C VAL A 43 -20.02 -0.52 -16.38
N GLY A 44 -19.31 -0.76 -17.48
CA GLY A 44 -18.98 0.29 -18.43
C GLY A 44 -17.89 1.22 -17.92
N ASP A 45 -18.22 2.08 -16.96
CA ASP A 45 -17.25 2.83 -16.16
C ASP A 45 -16.84 1.95 -14.98
N LYS A 46 -15.56 1.63 -14.89
CA LYS A 46 -15.03 0.68 -13.90
C LYS A 46 -13.89 1.26 -13.11
N VAL A 47 -13.78 0.83 -11.85
CA VAL A 47 -12.59 1.06 -11.01
C VAL A 47 -11.96 -0.29 -10.73
N ILE A 48 -10.67 -0.40 -11.01
CA ILE A 48 -9.93 -1.67 -11.00
C ILE A 48 -8.71 -1.52 -10.10
N PHE A 49 -8.55 -2.48 -9.19
CA PHE A 49 -7.39 -2.56 -8.29
C PHE A 49 -6.65 -3.87 -8.54
N GLY A 50 -5.37 -3.79 -8.82
CA GLY A 50 -4.57 -4.99 -9.03
C GLY A 50 -3.09 -4.70 -9.25
N ASP A 51 -2.36 -5.73 -9.66
CA ASP A 51 -0.93 -5.64 -9.93
C ASP A 51 -0.70 -5.28 -11.41
N TRP A 52 0.18 -4.33 -11.66
CA TRP A 52 0.55 -3.91 -13.01
C TRP A 52 1.10 -5.04 -13.87
N LYS A 53 1.77 -6.00 -13.26
CA LYS A 53 2.29 -7.17 -13.96
C LYS A 53 1.19 -7.96 -14.69
N GLU A 54 0.01 -8.05 -14.08
CA GLU A 54 -1.16 -8.70 -14.68
C GLU A 54 -1.96 -7.72 -15.55
N LEU A 55 -2.22 -6.51 -15.04
CA LEU A 55 -3.13 -5.55 -15.67
C LEU A 55 -2.53 -4.87 -16.90
N GLY A 56 -1.24 -4.60 -16.93
CA GLY A 56 -0.59 -3.97 -18.08
C GLY A 56 -0.82 -4.71 -19.38
N PRO A 57 -0.52 -6.01 -19.46
CA PRO A 57 -0.82 -6.84 -20.65
C PRO A 57 -2.28 -6.90 -21.01
N ILE A 58 -3.19 -6.96 -20.03
CA ILE A 58 -4.65 -6.98 -20.27
C ILE A 58 -5.11 -5.67 -20.93
N LEU A 59 -4.63 -4.53 -20.43
CA LEU A 59 -4.97 -3.24 -21.02
C LEU A 59 -4.47 -3.12 -22.46
N GLU A 60 -3.24 -3.57 -22.70
CA GLU A 60 -2.67 -3.55 -24.06
C GLU A 60 -3.46 -4.43 -25.03
N ALA A 61 -3.82 -5.64 -24.60
CA ALA A 61 -4.60 -6.57 -25.41
C ALA A 61 -6.03 -6.07 -25.69
N ASN A 62 -6.59 -5.22 -24.85
CA ASN A 62 -7.95 -4.69 -24.96
C ASN A 62 -8.02 -3.20 -25.30
N ARG A 63 -6.93 -2.61 -25.75
CA ARG A 63 -6.85 -1.17 -26.01
C ARG A 63 -7.98 -0.66 -26.92
N SER A 64 -8.36 -1.42 -27.93
CA SER A 64 -9.45 -1.07 -28.85
C SER A 64 -10.83 -1.01 -28.20
N LYS A 65 -11.00 -1.62 -27.04
CA LYS A 65 -12.26 -1.64 -26.27
C LYS A 65 -12.34 -0.57 -25.19
N ILE A 66 -11.28 0.22 -25.03
CA ILE A 66 -11.18 1.25 -24.00
C ILE A 66 -11.40 2.62 -24.63
N ASP A 67 -12.38 3.35 -24.10
CA ASP A 67 -12.65 4.73 -24.51
C ASP A 67 -11.67 5.71 -23.83
N ASP A 68 -11.55 5.60 -22.52
CA ASP A 68 -10.66 6.45 -21.73
C ASP A 68 -10.24 5.72 -20.45
N MET A 69 -9.09 6.10 -19.89
CA MET A 69 -8.63 5.56 -18.61
C MET A 69 -7.62 6.47 -17.92
N VAL A 70 -7.59 6.38 -16.60
CA VAL A 70 -6.57 6.98 -15.74
C VAL A 70 -5.96 5.87 -14.88
N ILE A 71 -4.64 5.83 -14.84
CA ILE A 71 -3.88 4.85 -14.06
C ILE A 71 -3.13 5.58 -12.97
N GLU A 72 -3.34 5.17 -11.72
CA GLU A 72 -2.68 5.73 -10.54
C GLU A 72 -1.86 4.66 -9.85
N ASN A 73 -0.65 5.01 -9.46
CA ASN A 73 0.20 4.15 -8.61
C ASN A 73 1.17 5.02 -7.80
N ASP A 74 1.65 4.51 -6.68
CA ASP A 74 2.54 5.23 -5.77
C ASP A 74 3.86 4.49 -5.49
N CYS A 75 4.00 3.27 -5.98
CA CYS A 75 5.22 2.49 -5.81
C CYS A 75 5.41 1.52 -6.97
N ARG A 76 6.61 0.94 -7.07
CA ARG A 76 6.94 -0.05 -8.08
C ARG A 76 7.81 -1.15 -7.49
N ASN A 77 7.47 -2.40 -7.80
CA ASN A 77 8.20 -3.57 -7.32
C ASN A 77 8.41 -3.54 -5.81
N SER A 78 7.38 -3.14 -5.07
CA SER A 78 7.40 -3.06 -3.63
C SER A 78 6.94 -4.38 -3.01
N ALA A 79 7.71 -4.87 -2.04
CA ALA A 79 7.39 -6.11 -1.34
C ALA A 79 6.64 -5.87 -0.03
N ILE A 80 6.82 -4.70 0.57
CA ILE A 80 6.29 -4.39 1.90
C ILE A 80 5.27 -3.25 1.78
N PRO A 81 3.98 -3.51 2.03
CA PRO A 81 2.97 -2.45 2.01
C PRO A 81 3.12 -1.49 3.20
N LEU A 82 2.36 -0.42 3.19
CA LEU A 82 2.21 0.44 4.35
C LEU A 82 1.30 -0.22 5.40
N LEU A 83 1.50 0.18 6.65
CA LEU A 83 0.68 -0.29 7.76
C LEU A 83 -0.77 0.19 7.60
N ASP A 84 -1.72 -0.70 7.87
CA ASP A 84 -3.13 -0.32 7.96
C ASP A 84 -3.36 0.45 9.27
N LEU A 85 -3.65 1.74 9.13
CA LEU A 85 -3.77 2.67 10.27
C LEU A 85 -5.16 2.68 10.91
N LYS A 86 -6.17 2.10 10.27
CA LYS A 86 -7.58 2.25 10.69
C LYS A 86 -7.89 1.72 12.08
N GLY A 87 -7.18 0.67 12.51
CA GLY A 87 -7.38 0.02 13.81
C GLY A 87 -6.39 0.46 14.89
N ILE A 88 -5.58 1.47 14.65
CA ILE A 88 -4.53 1.88 15.59
C ILE A 88 -5.05 3.00 16.50
N ASN A 89 -4.99 2.77 17.82
CA ASN A 89 -5.42 3.75 18.83
C ASN A 89 -4.32 4.78 19.12
N ALA A 90 -3.94 5.56 18.11
CA ALA A 90 -2.92 6.58 18.18
C ALA A 90 -3.29 7.75 17.25
N ARG A 91 -2.65 8.90 17.46
CA ARG A 91 -2.75 10.02 16.52
C ARG A 91 -1.63 9.92 15.50
N ILE A 92 -1.98 9.76 14.24
CA ILE A 92 -1.01 9.66 13.14
C ILE A 92 -1.36 10.74 12.13
N GLU A 93 -0.46 11.71 11.96
CA GLU A 93 -0.70 12.84 11.08
C GLU A 93 -0.47 12.47 9.61
N PRO A 94 -1.14 13.16 8.67
CA PRO A 94 -0.89 12.96 7.24
C PRO A 94 0.57 13.18 6.89
N GLY A 95 1.09 12.38 5.95
CA GLY A 95 2.49 12.47 5.52
C GLY A 95 3.47 11.63 6.34
N ALA A 96 3.02 10.94 7.38
CA ALA A 96 3.80 9.89 8.00
C ALA A 96 3.83 8.65 7.09
N VAL A 97 5.03 8.08 6.89
CA VAL A 97 5.22 6.85 6.11
C VAL A 97 5.59 5.73 7.05
N ILE A 98 4.66 4.81 7.25
CA ILE A 98 4.81 3.71 8.22
C ILE A 98 4.63 2.40 7.46
N ARG A 99 5.67 1.57 7.49
CA ARG A 99 5.63 0.27 6.81
C ARG A 99 4.91 -0.78 7.64
N ASP A 100 4.46 -1.83 6.99
CA ASP A 100 3.81 -2.97 7.63
C ASP A 100 4.69 -3.57 8.75
N GLN A 101 4.06 -4.26 9.70
CA GLN A 101 4.70 -4.87 10.86
C GLN A 101 5.35 -3.87 11.84
N VAL A 102 4.99 -2.60 11.79
CA VAL A 102 5.29 -1.62 12.84
C VAL A 102 4.25 -1.74 13.94
N THR A 103 4.70 -1.72 15.18
CA THR A 103 3.82 -1.72 16.36
C THR A 103 3.75 -0.32 16.95
N ILE A 104 2.55 0.22 17.11
CA ILE A 104 2.32 1.55 17.70
C ILE A 104 1.45 1.39 18.93
N GLY A 105 1.96 1.80 20.08
CA GLY A 105 1.27 1.74 21.36
C GLY A 105 0.13 2.76 21.46
N ASP A 106 -0.83 2.45 22.32
CA ASP A 106 -2.00 3.29 22.53
C ASP A 106 -1.61 4.72 22.96
N GLY A 107 -2.33 5.69 22.44
CA GLY A 107 -2.12 7.10 22.75
C GLY A 107 -0.82 7.69 22.20
N ALA A 108 -0.07 6.95 21.41
CA ALA A 108 1.12 7.49 20.74
C ALA A 108 0.75 8.59 19.75
N VAL A 109 1.71 9.43 19.42
CA VAL A 109 1.56 10.48 18.41
C VAL A 109 2.69 10.35 17.39
N VAL A 110 2.32 10.23 16.13
CA VAL A 110 3.27 10.23 15.00
C VAL A 110 3.00 11.45 14.15
N MET A 111 4.00 12.32 14.04
CA MET A 111 3.87 13.58 13.33
C MET A 111 4.15 13.42 11.83
N MET A 112 3.75 14.42 11.05
CA MET A 112 3.94 14.45 9.62
C MET A 112 5.42 14.33 9.23
N GLY A 113 5.69 13.59 8.16
CA GLY A 113 7.05 13.39 7.66
C GLY A 113 7.90 12.37 8.43
N ALA A 114 7.35 11.73 9.45
CA ALA A 114 8.02 10.60 10.10
C ALA A 114 8.09 9.40 9.15
N ILE A 115 9.23 8.72 9.12
CA ILE A 115 9.46 7.53 8.29
C ILE A 115 9.81 6.38 9.21
N ILE A 116 8.96 5.37 9.26
CA ILE A 116 9.08 4.26 10.21
C ILE A 116 9.15 2.95 9.45
N ASN A 117 10.29 2.28 9.56
CA ASN A 117 10.55 1.04 8.82
C ASN A 117 9.95 -0.18 9.55
N ILE A 118 9.85 -1.28 8.79
CA ILE A 118 9.27 -2.55 9.24
C ILE A 118 9.87 -3.02 10.58
N GLY A 119 9.01 -3.51 11.46
CA GLY A 119 9.40 -4.09 12.73
C GLY A 119 9.76 -3.10 13.82
N ALA A 120 9.67 -1.80 13.56
CA ALA A 120 9.86 -0.80 14.60
C ALA A 120 8.73 -0.87 15.65
N VAL A 121 9.06 -0.50 16.88
CA VAL A 121 8.12 -0.50 18.00
C VAL A 121 8.10 0.88 18.64
N ILE A 122 6.93 1.48 18.70
CA ILE A 122 6.68 2.76 19.37
C ILE A 122 5.84 2.47 20.61
N GLY A 123 6.38 2.85 21.78
CA GLY A 123 5.71 2.64 23.05
C GLY A 123 4.46 3.49 23.23
N GLU A 124 3.63 3.08 24.19
CA GLU A 124 2.40 3.77 24.57
C GLU A 124 2.68 5.23 24.98
N GLY A 125 1.88 6.17 24.48
CA GLY A 125 1.99 7.59 24.81
C GLY A 125 3.22 8.31 24.25
N THR A 126 4.04 7.62 23.47
CA THR A 126 5.28 8.18 22.90
C THR A 126 4.97 9.13 21.74
N MET A 127 5.70 10.23 21.64
CA MET A 127 5.64 11.12 20.49
C MET A 127 6.84 10.90 19.57
N ILE A 128 6.54 10.64 18.30
CA ILE A 128 7.52 10.63 17.21
C ILE A 128 7.34 11.92 16.43
N ASP A 129 8.32 12.80 16.51
CA ASP A 129 8.24 14.15 15.96
C ASP A 129 8.40 14.17 14.44
N MET A 130 8.17 15.35 13.85
CA MET A 130 8.29 15.58 12.41
C MET A 130 9.68 15.20 11.91
N GLY A 131 9.71 14.50 10.75
CA GLY A 131 10.97 14.18 10.09
C GLY A 131 11.81 13.11 10.77
N VAL A 132 11.31 12.46 11.81
CA VAL A 132 12.05 11.35 12.47
C VAL A 132 12.11 10.16 11.51
N VAL A 133 13.29 9.56 11.42
CA VAL A 133 13.52 8.34 10.65
C VAL A 133 13.87 7.22 11.61
N MET A 134 13.04 6.19 11.65
CA MET A 134 13.26 4.98 12.44
C MET A 134 13.67 3.83 11.51
N GLY A 135 14.84 3.28 11.75
CA GLY A 135 15.31 2.08 11.07
C GLY A 135 14.49 0.85 11.40
N GLY A 136 14.68 -0.21 10.62
CA GLY A 136 14.00 -1.48 10.87
C GLY A 136 14.28 -2.01 12.28
N ARG A 137 13.23 -2.43 12.98
CA ARG A 137 13.27 -3.00 14.33
C ARG A 137 13.73 -2.03 15.43
N ALA A 138 13.84 -0.74 15.14
CA ALA A 138 14.14 0.26 16.18
C ALA A 138 13.00 0.30 17.20
N THR A 139 13.35 0.49 18.47
CA THR A 139 12.37 0.57 19.54
C THR A 139 12.50 1.90 20.27
N VAL A 140 11.37 2.56 20.48
CA VAL A 140 11.25 3.76 21.31
C VAL A 140 10.30 3.44 22.45
N GLY A 141 10.76 3.66 23.68
CA GLY A 141 9.95 3.47 24.88
C GLY A 141 8.95 4.58 25.11
N ARG A 142 8.38 4.59 26.32
CA ARG A 142 7.46 5.62 26.80
C ARG A 142 8.18 6.96 26.98
#